data_6278ba8936ea8933828025600b5bdf1f
#
_entry.id   6278ba8936ea8933828025600b5bdf1f
#
_cell.length_a   1.000
_cell.length_b   1.000
_cell.length_c   1.000
_cell.angle_alpha   90.00
_cell.angle_beta   90.00
_cell.angle_gamma   90.00
#
_symmetry.space_group_name_H-M   'P 1'
#
loop_
_entity.id
_entity.type
_entity.pdbx_description
1 polymer ?
#
loop_
_entity_poly.entity_id
_entity_poly.type
_entity_poly.pdbx_seq_one_letter_code
_entity_poly.pdbx_strand_id
1 'polypeptide(L)'
;PIPEDEYEMVTATTLDGVMTERNVLFGGLGGVALKTNTSKYKFNIMHLQNGESRSAQTEIFDNGSAVGKSGYTGFSNNLEYNQRGLTHFLLNGMHYTDDGSWKVDWRSGVTISTLEDPDIRKTAFTISRSTGDSSFVAGAAGNPNRLWRSLNEINIVGKVDFINEHELFSNGAKLKFGASYVHKERDYEILIYDMQFFGPQPEFGGNPNNVLLDENLYPNGTIYYQSGNNTPNPNEYNSNVNNFNGYLSYEFSPISELKTIIGVRGENYVQRHTGRDAEFANTGTEGNNLDNEKVLDAFDLFPSVNFIYALTDEQNLRLSYSRTIARPSFKELSFAQILDPVSNRIFNGGLFPYPPEWDGNLTETRIDNFDFRWEMFMDRGQMISLSAFYKAFDNPIELVRIPEAQTTNDFQPRNVGDSEIIGLEFEFRKSLDFISMSLQNYSVSGNFTYVESSLRMSNTEFRARKNAEKVGENITETRDMAGQAPYIINAGFAYNNPDIAMDAGLFYNVKGRTLIIVGNGLYPDVYSEPFHSLNFNMNKALGAERRAEINFSVSNILNDVREEFYTAFRAEDQLFQRWSPGVEIGVGFSYRF
;
A
#
# COMPACT_ATOMS: atom_id res chain seq x y z
N PRO A 1 -29.46 -13.62 19.82
CA PRO A 1 -28.41 -14.53 19.31
C PRO A 1 -28.97 -15.46 18.23
N ILE A 2 -28.23 -15.68 17.17
CA ILE A 2 -28.60 -16.58 16.06
C ILE A 2 -28.50 -18.04 16.58
N PRO A 3 -29.48 -18.91 16.31
CA PRO A 3 -29.44 -20.31 16.70
C PRO A 3 -28.22 -21.06 16.15
N GLU A 4 -27.74 -22.11 16.84
CA GLU A 4 -26.48 -22.79 16.51
C GLU A 4 -26.52 -23.55 15.17
N ASP A 5 -27.69 -23.94 14.69
CA ASP A 5 -27.94 -24.60 13.41
C ASP A 5 -27.94 -23.63 12.20
N GLU A 6 -27.84 -22.33 12.45
CA GLU A 6 -27.81 -21.29 11.41
C GLU A 6 -26.41 -20.67 11.22
N TYR A 7 -25.33 -21.29 11.78
CA TYR A 7 -23.99 -20.70 11.72
C TYR A 7 -23.24 -21.00 10.43
N GLU A 8 -23.73 -21.88 9.58
CA GLU A 8 -23.08 -22.20 8.33
C GLU A 8 -23.16 -21.05 7.33
N MET A 9 -22.03 -20.79 6.67
CA MET A 9 -21.98 -19.84 5.55
C MET A 9 -22.42 -20.54 4.26
N VAL A 10 -23.29 -19.89 3.52
CA VAL A 10 -23.81 -20.38 2.24
C VAL A 10 -23.18 -19.59 1.11
N THR A 11 -22.66 -20.30 0.11
CA THR A 11 -22.11 -19.66 -1.10
C THR A 11 -23.20 -18.89 -1.84
N ALA A 12 -23.10 -17.57 -1.88
CA ALA A 12 -24.00 -16.69 -2.63
C ALA A 12 -23.51 -16.52 -4.07
N THR A 13 -22.26 -16.10 -4.26
CA THR A 13 -21.69 -15.82 -5.57
C THR A 13 -20.26 -16.38 -5.64
N THR A 14 -19.93 -17.03 -6.75
CA THR A 14 -18.55 -17.39 -7.09
C THR A 14 -18.12 -16.66 -8.35
N LEU A 15 -16.85 -16.26 -8.38
CA LEU A 15 -16.18 -15.67 -9.52
C LEU A 15 -14.92 -16.47 -9.78
N ASP A 16 -14.80 -17.06 -10.97
CA ASP A 16 -13.62 -17.78 -11.42
C ASP A 16 -13.09 -17.17 -12.71
N GLY A 17 -11.78 -17.07 -12.87
CA GLY A 17 -11.23 -16.42 -14.04
C GLY A 17 -9.72 -16.51 -14.18
N VAL A 18 -9.29 -16.06 -15.36
CA VAL A 18 -7.86 -15.96 -15.73
C VAL A 18 -7.53 -14.52 -16.05
N MET A 19 -6.42 -14.03 -15.49
CA MET A 19 -5.88 -12.71 -15.78
C MET A 19 -4.51 -12.84 -16.43
N THR A 20 -4.30 -12.08 -17.49
CA THR A 20 -3.00 -11.93 -18.17
C THR A 20 -2.54 -10.50 -18.03
N GLU A 21 -1.27 -10.32 -17.66
CA GLU A 21 -0.64 -9.02 -17.50
C GLU A 21 0.63 -8.92 -18.34
N ARG A 22 0.84 -7.77 -18.97
CA ARG A 22 2.09 -7.38 -19.64
C ARG A 22 2.51 -6.02 -19.11
N ASN A 23 3.75 -5.93 -18.67
CA ASN A 23 4.32 -4.71 -18.11
C ASN A 23 5.60 -4.35 -18.87
N VAL A 24 5.74 -3.07 -19.24
CA VAL A 24 6.95 -2.51 -19.86
C VAL A 24 7.37 -1.29 -19.08
N LEU A 25 8.57 -1.34 -18.52
CA LEU A 25 9.19 -0.22 -17.82
C LEU A 25 10.37 0.34 -18.62
N PHE A 26 10.35 1.64 -18.88
CA PHE A 26 11.47 2.40 -19.39
C PHE A 26 11.95 3.40 -18.35
N GLY A 27 13.27 3.55 -18.18
CA GLY A 27 13.84 4.48 -17.24
C GLY A 27 15.15 5.09 -17.70
N GLY A 28 15.35 6.35 -17.37
CA GLY A 28 16.57 7.09 -17.64
C GLY A 28 17.01 7.89 -16.41
N LEU A 29 18.30 7.89 -16.11
CA LEU A 29 18.92 8.66 -15.04
C LEU A 29 20.14 9.40 -15.59
N GLY A 30 20.21 10.70 -15.35
CA GLY A 30 21.37 11.54 -15.67
C GLY A 30 21.73 12.43 -14.50
N GLY A 31 23.00 12.83 -14.42
CA GLY A 31 23.40 13.76 -13.38
C GLY A 31 24.78 14.35 -13.60
N VAL A 32 24.98 15.51 -13.00
CA VAL A 32 26.25 16.22 -12.97
C VAL A 32 26.60 16.61 -11.55
N ALA A 33 27.89 16.59 -11.21
CA ALA A 33 28.37 17.00 -9.90
C ALA A 33 29.57 17.90 -10.05
N LEU A 34 29.58 18.99 -9.26
CA LEU A 34 30.71 19.89 -9.11
C LEU A 34 31.21 19.84 -7.67
N LYS A 35 32.50 19.66 -7.50
CA LYS A 35 33.15 19.66 -6.18
C LYS A 35 34.27 20.71 -6.16
N THR A 36 34.24 21.54 -5.12
CA THR A 36 35.32 22.47 -4.75
C THR A 36 35.98 21.98 -3.45
N ASN A 37 36.88 22.75 -2.89
CA ASN A 37 37.53 22.40 -1.62
C ASN A 37 36.53 22.30 -0.44
N THR A 38 35.55 23.21 -0.41
CA THR A 38 34.59 23.35 0.71
C THR A 38 33.15 23.07 0.29
N SER A 39 32.88 22.87 -1.00
CA SER A 39 31.49 22.76 -1.48
C SER A 39 31.33 21.63 -2.49
N LYS A 40 30.14 21.01 -2.46
CA LYS A 40 29.72 20.01 -3.44
C LYS A 40 28.30 20.32 -3.90
N TYR A 41 28.12 20.39 -5.21
CA TYR A 41 26.82 20.55 -5.84
C TYR A 41 26.52 19.30 -6.67
N LYS A 42 25.27 18.90 -6.71
CA LYS A 42 24.83 17.76 -7.50
C LYS A 42 23.45 18.03 -8.06
N PHE A 43 23.32 17.87 -9.37
CA PHE A 43 22.04 17.88 -10.08
C PHE A 43 21.79 16.50 -10.66
N ASN A 44 20.58 15.96 -10.44
CA ASN A 44 20.14 14.71 -11.02
C ASN A 44 18.79 14.93 -11.69
N ILE A 45 18.58 14.23 -12.78
CA ILE A 45 17.28 14.06 -13.43
C ILE A 45 17.02 12.57 -13.58
N MET A 46 15.81 12.14 -13.26
CA MET A 46 15.32 10.79 -13.45
C MET A 46 13.97 10.83 -14.14
N HIS A 47 13.78 9.97 -15.13
CA HIS A 47 12.48 9.74 -15.74
C HIS A 47 12.18 8.25 -15.78
N LEU A 48 10.98 7.88 -15.34
CA LEU A 48 10.44 6.52 -15.40
C LEU A 48 9.10 6.56 -16.11
N GLN A 49 8.90 5.62 -17.03
CA GLN A 49 7.64 5.43 -17.74
C GLN A 49 7.28 3.94 -17.67
N ASN A 50 6.11 3.64 -17.13
CA ASN A 50 5.55 2.30 -17.07
C ASN A 50 4.28 2.22 -17.92
N GLY A 51 4.15 1.16 -18.70
CA GLY A 51 2.93 0.79 -19.40
C GLY A 51 2.54 -0.63 -19.00
N GLU A 52 1.33 -0.81 -18.52
CA GLU A 52 0.79 -2.09 -18.08
C GLU A 52 -0.51 -2.39 -18.81
N SER A 53 -0.58 -3.54 -19.45
CA SER A 53 -1.79 -4.03 -20.11
C SER A 53 -2.28 -5.29 -19.41
N ARG A 54 -3.54 -5.27 -18.98
CA ARG A 54 -4.23 -6.41 -18.37
C ARG A 54 -5.42 -6.83 -19.19
N SER A 55 -5.65 -8.14 -19.24
CA SER A 55 -6.91 -8.71 -19.69
C SER A 55 -7.36 -9.77 -18.70
N ALA A 56 -8.62 -9.71 -18.28
CA ALA A 56 -9.24 -10.70 -17.42
C ALA A 56 -10.51 -11.25 -18.05
N GLN A 57 -10.70 -12.57 -17.96
CA GLN A 57 -11.94 -13.26 -18.33
C GLN A 57 -12.45 -13.95 -17.08
N THR A 58 -13.69 -13.66 -16.71
CA THR A 58 -14.30 -14.19 -15.49
C THR A 58 -15.66 -14.79 -15.78
N GLU A 59 -15.95 -15.92 -15.15
CA GLU A 59 -17.26 -16.54 -15.05
C GLU A 59 -17.83 -16.26 -13.67
N ILE A 60 -19.10 -15.87 -13.61
CA ILE A 60 -19.78 -15.47 -12.39
C ILE A 60 -20.99 -16.34 -12.21
N PHE A 61 -21.02 -17.07 -11.11
CA PHE A 61 -22.13 -17.91 -10.72
C PHE A 61 -22.76 -17.39 -9.44
N ASP A 62 -24.02 -17.01 -9.50
CA ASP A 62 -24.78 -16.48 -8.37
C ASP A 62 -25.88 -17.48 -7.98
N ASN A 63 -25.79 -18.03 -6.76
CA ASN A 63 -26.81 -18.90 -6.17
C ASN A 63 -27.90 -18.12 -5.45
N GLY A 64 -27.69 -16.84 -5.23
CA GLY A 64 -28.50 -16.05 -4.31
C GLY A 64 -29.86 -15.70 -4.83
N SER A 65 -30.04 -14.58 -5.39
CA SER A 65 -31.38 -14.08 -5.63
C SER A 65 -31.73 -13.73 -7.08
N ALA A 66 -30.72 -13.36 -7.87
CA ALA A 66 -31.01 -12.83 -9.19
C ALA A 66 -30.62 -13.77 -10.35
N VAL A 67 -29.35 -14.22 -10.40
CA VAL A 67 -28.82 -14.94 -11.57
C VAL A 67 -28.93 -16.46 -11.43
N GLY A 68 -28.58 -17.01 -10.27
CA GLY A 68 -28.62 -18.46 -10.06
C GLY A 68 -30.01 -19.04 -10.10
N LYS A 69 -31.01 -18.36 -9.54
CA LYS A 69 -32.44 -18.72 -9.62
C LYS A 69 -33.06 -18.35 -10.95
N SER A 70 -32.50 -17.37 -11.66
CA SER A 70 -33.00 -16.97 -13.00
C SER A 70 -32.51 -17.87 -14.12
N GLY A 71 -31.61 -18.83 -13.85
CA GLY A 71 -31.11 -19.76 -14.85
C GLY A 71 -30.05 -19.18 -15.79
N TYR A 72 -29.36 -18.10 -15.40
CA TYR A 72 -28.26 -17.48 -16.15
C TYR A 72 -26.92 -17.70 -15.50
N THR A 73 -25.86 -17.73 -16.32
CA THR A 73 -24.45 -17.61 -15.88
C THR A 73 -23.92 -16.29 -16.38
N GLY A 74 -23.26 -15.55 -15.50
CA GLY A 74 -22.64 -14.27 -15.83
C GLY A 74 -21.20 -14.45 -16.34
N PHE A 75 -20.80 -13.60 -17.27
CA PHE A 75 -19.43 -13.54 -17.79
C PHE A 75 -18.97 -12.08 -17.86
N SER A 76 -17.67 -11.85 -17.68
CA SER A 76 -17.08 -10.53 -17.87
C SER A 76 -15.72 -10.65 -18.56
N ASN A 77 -15.51 -9.82 -19.57
CA ASN A 77 -14.22 -9.59 -20.20
C ASN A 77 -13.76 -8.18 -19.81
N ASN A 78 -12.66 -8.08 -19.07
CA ASN A 78 -12.07 -6.81 -18.65
C ASN A 78 -10.78 -6.58 -19.43
N LEU A 79 -10.65 -5.40 -20.05
CA LEU A 79 -9.48 -4.95 -20.78
C LEU A 79 -9.01 -3.63 -20.16
N GLU A 80 -7.78 -3.61 -19.68
CA GLU A 80 -7.20 -2.46 -18.99
C GLU A 80 -5.85 -2.11 -19.62
N TYR A 81 -5.60 -0.83 -19.78
CA TYR A 81 -4.27 -0.29 -20.02
C TYR A 81 -4.03 0.83 -19.03
N ASN A 82 -2.90 0.76 -18.35
CA ASN A 82 -2.46 1.75 -17.38
C ASN A 82 -1.10 2.30 -17.77
N GLN A 83 -0.97 3.60 -17.78
CA GLN A 83 0.28 4.28 -18.05
C GLN A 83 0.64 5.17 -16.86
N ARG A 84 1.88 5.03 -16.36
CA ARG A 84 2.40 5.81 -15.24
C ARG A 84 3.71 6.45 -15.61
N GLY A 85 3.81 7.75 -15.41
CA GLY A 85 5.00 8.54 -15.61
C GLY A 85 5.51 9.14 -14.32
N LEU A 86 6.83 9.22 -14.14
CA LEU A 86 7.46 9.95 -13.04
C LEU A 86 8.71 10.65 -13.57
N THR A 87 8.74 11.98 -13.42
CA THR A 87 9.93 12.78 -13.71
C THR A 87 10.37 13.47 -12.44
N HIS A 88 11.63 13.28 -12.05
CA HIS A 88 12.19 13.87 -10.84
C HIS A 88 13.45 14.67 -11.14
N PHE A 89 13.47 15.92 -10.69
CA PHE A 89 14.61 16.82 -10.71
C PHE A 89 15.08 17.03 -9.27
N LEU A 90 16.38 16.84 -9.02
CA LEU A 90 16.96 17.03 -7.70
C LEU A 90 18.23 17.87 -7.82
N LEU A 91 18.23 19.01 -7.15
CA LEU A 91 19.41 19.84 -6.95
C LEU A 91 19.77 19.82 -5.45
N ASN A 92 21.00 19.49 -5.15
CA ASN A 92 21.50 19.52 -3.76
C ASN A 92 22.89 20.14 -3.69
N GLY A 93 23.12 20.81 -2.56
CA GLY A 93 24.41 21.43 -2.24
C GLY A 93 24.83 21.09 -0.81
N MET A 94 26.14 20.96 -0.63
CA MET A 94 26.75 20.70 0.65
C MET A 94 27.97 21.63 0.79
N HIS A 95 28.04 22.34 1.90
CA HIS A 95 29.08 23.33 2.17
C HIS A 95 29.68 23.10 3.55
N TYR A 96 30.98 23.24 3.63
CA TYR A 96 31.72 23.18 4.88
C TYR A 96 32.42 24.51 5.12
N THR A 97 32.55 24.93 6.38
CA THR A 97 33.49 25.98 6.78
C THR A 97 34.94 25.49 6.63
N ASP A 98 35.88 26.39 6.51
CA ASP A 98 37.29 26.04 6.33
C ASP A 98 37.87 25.20 7.47
N ASP A 99 37.37 25.40 8.68
CA ASP A 99 37.70 24.61 9.88
C ASP A 99 36.93 23.29 9.99
N GLY A 100 35.97 23.06 9.09
CA GLY A 100 35.14 21.86 9.05
C GLY A 100 34.09 21.76 10.17
N SER A 101 33.96 22.73 11.07
CA SER A 101 33.08 22.69 12.25
C SER A 101 31.62 22.82 11.88
N TRP A 102 31.30 23.52 10.78
CA TRP A 102 29.94 23.67 10.27
C TRP A 102 29.79 23.03 8.91
N LYS A 103 28.64 22.36 8.74
CA LYS A 103 28.18 21.85 7.46
C LYS A 103 26.76 22.37 7.20
N VAL A 104 26.55 22.90 5.99
CA VAL A 104 25.22 23.24 5.48
C VAL A 104 24.88 22.26 4.35
N ASP A 105 23.77 21.55 4.48
CA ASP A 105 23.24 20.62 3.48
C ASP A 105 21.86 21.11 3.03
N TRP A 106 21.68 21.37 1.75
CA TRP A 106 20.39 21.80 1.23
C TRP A 106 19.99 21.00 0.01
N ARG A 107 18.68 20.85 -0.18
CA ARG A 107 18.07 20.10 -1.28
C ARG A 107 16.85 20.85 -1.79
N SER A 108 16.70 20.85 -3.09
CA SER A 108 15.48 21.29 -3.78
C SER A 108 15.12 20.26 -4.83
N GLY A 109 13.87 19.81 -4.80
CA GLY A 109 13.39 18.79 -5.71
C GLY A 109 12.03 19.14 -6.29
N VAL A 110 11.82 18.73 -7.53
CA VAL A 110 10.51 18.76 -8.19
C VAL A 110 10.23 17.37 -8.75
N THR A 111 9.06 16.84 -8.40
CA THR A 111 8.59 15.56 -8.94
C THR A 111 7.26 15.80 -9.66
N ILE A 112 7.16 15.33 -10.89
CA ILE A 112 5.93 15.31 -11.67
C ILE A 112 5.55 13.85 -11.85
N SER A 113 4.34 13.49 -11.42
CA SER A 113 3.79 12.15 -11.53
C SER A 113 2.48 12.17 -12.32
N THR A 114 2.34 11.25 -13.25
CA THR A 114 1.15 11.10 -14.07
C THR A 114 0.63 9.66 -14.01
N LEU A 115 -0.68 9.51 -14.03
CA LEU A 115 -1.36 8.23 -14.22
C LEU A 115 -2.48 8.43 -15.23
N GLU A 116 -2.50 7.58 -16.23
CA GLU A 116 -3.53 7.56 -17.26
C GLU A 116 -4.03 6.12 -17.41
N ASP A 117 -5.33 5.92 -17.27
CA ASP A 117 -6.04 4.71 -17.65
C ASP A 117 -6.97 5.05 -18.83
N PRO A 118 -6.46 5.04 -20.05
CA PRO A 118 -7.28 5.34 -21.21
C PRO A 118 -8.14 4.13 -21.57
N ASP A 119 -9.45 4.25 -21.40
CA ASP A 119 -10.42 3.26 -21.87
C ASP A 119 -10.32 1.87 -21.21
N ILE A 120 -10.43 1.80 -19.89
CA ILE A 120 -10.73 0.53 -19.22
C ILE A 120 -12.10 0.07 -19.69
N ARG A 121 -12.18 -1.16 -20.23
CA ARG A 121 -13.40 -1.73 -20.79
C ARG A 121 -13.85 -2.96 -20.00
N LYS A 122 -15.06 -2.93 -19.49
CA LYS A 122 -15.77 -4.07 -18.95
C LYS A 122 -16.88 -4.46 -19.89
N THR A 123 -16.80 -5.66 -20.46
CA THR A 123 -17.87 -6.24 -21.28
C THR A 123 -18.51 -7.38 -20.50
N ALA A 124 -19.55 -7.06 -19.74
CA ALA A 124 -20.30 -8.01 -18.94
C ALA A 124 -21.53 -8.50 -19.71
N PHE A 125 -21.80 -9.79 -19.66
CA PHE A 125 -22.95 -10.42 -20.32
C PHE A 125 -23.40 -11.66 -19.55
N THR A 126 -24.60 -12.14 -19.84
CA THR A 126 -25.14 -13.35 -19.25
C THR A 126 -25.52 -14.34 -20.36
N ILE A 127 -25.39 -15.63 -20.05
CA ILE A 127 -25.85 -16.72 -20.92
C ILE A 127 -26.96 -17.49 -20.22
N SER A 128 -28.12 -17.66 -20.91
CA SER A 128 -29.20 -18.49 -20.42
C SER A 128 -28.80 -19.97 -20.44
N ARG A 129 -28.93 -20.65 -19.29
CA ARG A 129 -28.61 -22.09 -19.19
C ARG A 129 -29.62 -22.96 -19.94
N SER A 130 -30.82 -22.46 -20.19
CA SER A 130 -31.88 -23.21 -20.86
C SER A 130 -31.88 -23.06 -22.37
N THR A 131 -31.57 -21.87 -22.90
CA THR A 131 -31.60 -21.55 -24.33
C THR A 131 -30.25 -21.37 -24.95
N GLY A 132 -29.20 -21.03 -24.14
CA GLY A 132 -27.88 -20.66 -24.63
C GLY A 132 -27.79 -19.23 -25.15
N ASP A 133 -28.89 -18.46 -25.09
CA ASP A 133 -28.91 -17.08 -25.57
C ASP A 133 -28.06 -16.15 -24.67
N SER A 134 -27.32 -15.27 -25.31
CA SER A 134 -26.52 -14.24 -24.60
C SER A 134 -27.29 -12.93 -24.50
N SER A 135 -27.04 -12.19 -23.42
CA SER A 135 -27.65 -10.88 -23.17
C SER A 135 -26.72 -9.97 -22.35
N PHE A 136 -26.72 -8.69 -22.67
CA PHE A 136 -26.04 -7.66 -21.89
C PHE A 136 -26.88 -7.14 -20.72
N VAL A 137 -27.70 -7.97 -20.14
CA VAL A 137 -28.54 -7.57 -19.00
C VAL A 137 -27.70 -7.41 -17.76
N ALA A 138 -27.92 -6.32 -17.04
CA ALA A 138 -27.36 -6.11 -15.71
C ALA A 138 -27.75 -7.27 -14.78
N GLY A 139 -26.78 -7.80 -14.09
CA GLY A 139 -26.96 -8.90 -13.15
C GLY A 139 -25.71 -9.04 -12.31
N ALA A 140 -25.39 -10.24 -11.85
CA ALA A 140 -24.18 -10.50 -11.07
C ALA A 140 -22.88 -10.11 -11.82
N ALA A 141 -22.88 -10.11 -13.14
CA ALA A 141 -21.76 -9.67 -13.97
C ALA A 141 -21.58 -8.13 -13.98
N GLY A 142 -22.58 -7.37 -13.52
CA GLY A 142 -22.62 -5.92 -13.58
C GLY A 142 -22.95 -5.37 -14.97
N ASN A 143 -22.94 -4.04 -15.11
CA ASN A 143 -23.18 -3.38 -16.40
C ASN A 143 -21.91 -3.33 -17.23
N PRO A 144 -22.01 -3.53 -18.57
CA PRO A 144 -20.90 -3.20 -19.46
C PRO A 144 -20.62 -1.69 -19.40
N ASN A 145 -19.35 -1.34 -19.22
CA ASN A 145 -18.94 0.07 -19.12
C ASN A 145 -17.55 0.32 -19.69
N ARG A 146 -17.26 1.59 -19.87
CA ARG A 146 -15.94 2.13 -20.23
C ARG A 146 -15.56 3.20 -19.22
N LEU A 147 -14.30 3.20 -18.79
CA LEU A 147 -13.80 4.11 -17.78
C LEU A 147 -12.49 4.74 -18.25
N TRP A 148 -12.38 6.05 -18.05
CA TRP A 148 -11.15 6.82 -18.20
C TRP A 148 -10.79 7.39 -16.84
N ARG A 149 -9.51 7.31 -16.49
CA ARG A 149 -9.00 7.90 -15.24
C ARG A 149 -7.71 8.62 -15.53
N SER A 150 -7.60 9.83 -15.04
CA SER A 150 -6.38 10.64 -15.11
C SER A 150 -5.99 11.16 -13.74
N LEU A 151 -4.69 11.23 -13.50
CA LEU A 151 -4.09 11.85 -12.32
C LEU A 151 -2.81 12.57 -12.74
N ASN A 152 -2.74 13.85 -12.37
CA ASN A 152 -1.53 14.64 -12.46
C ASN A 152 -1.15 15.15 -11.09
N GLU A 153 0.10 14.94 -10.69
CA GLU A 153 0.61 15.42 -9.40
C GLU A 153 1.95 16.11 -9.58
N ILE A 154 2.08 17.29 -8.99
CA ILE A 154 3.35 17.97 -8.81
C ILE A 154 3.70 17.99 -7.32
N ASN A 155 4.96 17.68 -7.00
CA ASN A 155 5.51 17.74 -5.65
C ASN A 155 6.80 18.56 -5.67
N ILE A 156 6.82 19.65 -4.90
CA ILE A 156 7.96 20.56 -4.77
C ILE A 156 8.46 20.45 -3.32
N VAL A 157 9.75 20.19 -3.15
CA VAL A 157 10.39 20.12 -1.85
C VAL A 157 11.60 21.01 -1.77
N GLY A 158 11.71 21.74 -0.67
CA GLY A 158 12.91 22.48 -0.29
C GLY A 158 13.30 22.12 1.15
N LYS A 159 14.58 21.87 1.39
CA LYS A 159 15.11 21.54 2.72
C LYS A 159 16.49 22.16 2.93
N VAL A 160 16.77 22.65 4.14
CA VAL A 160 18.09 23.07 4.57
C VAL A 160 18.37 22.54 5.97
N ASP A 161 19.55 21.95 6.13
CA ASP A 161 20.08 21.42 7.39
C ASP A 161 21.39 22.12 7.73
N PHE A 162 21.52 22.58 8.96
CA PHE A 162 22.74 23.10 9.56
C PHE A 162 23.25 22.09 10.57
N ILE A 163 24.51 21.74 10.46
CA ILE A 163 25.16 20.73 11.31
C ILE A 163 26.42 21.36 11.86
N ASN A 164 26.56 21.38 13.19
CA ASN A 164 27.74 21.78 13.89
C ASN A 164 28.33 20.60 14.65
N GLU A 165 29.60 20.31 14.41
CA GLU A 165 30.36 19.29 15.13
C GLU A 165 31.32 20.00 16.10
N HIS A 166 31.27 19.63 17.38
CA HIS A 166 32.04 20.21 18.45
C HIS A 166 32.29 19.19 19.56
N GLU A 167 32.99 19.55 20.57
CA GLU A 167 33.22 18.71 21.74
C GLU A 167 32.34 19.13 22.91
N LEU A 168 31.76 18.15 23.60
CA LEU A 168 31.06 18.31 24.86
C LEU A 168 31.40 17.13 25.78
N PHE A 169 31.71 17.40 27.05
CA PHE A 169 32.18 16.39 28.03
C PHE A 169 33.39 15.59 27.54
N SER A 170 34.29 16.23 26.79
CA SER A 170 35.47 15.63 26.16
C SER A 170 35.15 14.53 25.14
N ASN A 171 33.92 14.48 24.67
CA ASN A 171 33.44 13.60 23.62
C ASN A 171 32.89 14.40 22.44
N GLY A 172 32.87 13.80 21.25
CA GLY A 172 32.27 14.44 20.09
C GLY A 172 30.79 14.68 20.29
N ALA A 173 30.32 15.88 19.99
CA ALA A 173 28.90 16.28 20.02
C ALA A 173 28.49 16.88 18.68
N LYS A 174 27.18 16.80 18.37
CA LYS A 174 26.64 17.26 17.11
C LYS A 174 25.31 17.96 17.32
N LEU A 175 25.27 19.24 16.99
CA LEU A 175 24.02 20.02 16.92
C LEU A 175 23.52 20.01 15.49
N LYS A 176 22.23 19.67 15.30
CA LYS A 176 21.57 19.70 14.01
C LYS A 176 20.26 20.49 14.13
N PHE A 177 20.04 21.41 13.22
CA PHE A 177 18.76 22.09 13.08
C PHE A 177 18.50 22.38 11.61
N GLY A 178 17.24 22.50 11.26
CA GLY A 178 16.89 22.75 9.87
C GLY A 178 15.42 23.02 9.69
N ALA A 179 15.09 23.36 8.46
CA ALA A 179 13.72 23.59 8.04
C ALA A 179 13.47 22.95 6.69
N SER A 180 12.23 22.56 6.43
CA SER A 180 11.80 22.13 5.11
C SER A 180 10.39 22.56 4.80
N TYR A 181 10.09 22.66 3.52
CA TYR A 181 8.79 22.96 2.96
C TYR A 181 8.48 21.95 1.86
N VAL A 182 7.25 21.42 1.91
CA VAL A 182 6.72 20.52 0.89
C VAL A 182 5.39 21.09 0.40
N HIS A 183 5.30 21.28 -0.92
CA HIS A 183 4.05 21.57 -1.59
C HIS A 183 3.71 20.41 -2.51
N LYS A 184 2.48 19.92 -2.43
CA LYS A 184 1.90 18.93 -3.33
C LYS A 184 0.60 19.46 -3.90
N GLU A 185 0.36 19.21 -5.17
CA GLU A 185 -0.91 19.50 -5.83
C GLU A 185 -1.25 18.32 -6.74
N ARG A 186 -2.51 17.89 -6.68
CA ARG A 186 -3.03 16.77 -7.46
C ARG A 186 -4.35 17.13 -8.09
N ASP A 187 -4.42 16.91 -9.40
CA ASP A 187 -5.66 16.85 -10.17
C ASP A 187 -6.01 15.38 -10.42
N TYR A 188 -7.27 15.04 -10.23
CA TYR A 188 -7.76 13.69 -10.42
C TYR A 188 -9.16 13.70 -11.02
N GLU A 189 -9.41 12.82 -11.99
CA GLU A 189 -10.70 12.67 -12.65
C GLU A 189 -10.96 11.21 -13.01
N ILE A 190 -12.22 10.76 -12.83
CA ILE A 190 -12.75 9.54 -13.43
C ILE A 190 -13.97 9.88 -14.27
N LEU A 191 -13.96 9.40 -15.52
CA LEU A 191 -15.10 9.44 -16.42
C LEU A 191 -15.60 8.01 -16.62
N ILE A 192 -16.89 7.77 -16.35
CA ILE A 192 -17.55 6.47 -16.50
C ILE A 192 -18.64 6.61 -17.55
N TYR A 193 -18.68 5.66 -18.48
CA TYR A 193 -19.71 5.58 -19.49
C TYR A 193 -20.32 4.18 -19.48
N ASP A 194 -21.62 4.10 -19.21
CA ASP A 194 -22.37 2.86 -19.20
C ASP A 194 -22.93 2.56 -20.59
N MET A 195 -22.85 1.31 -21.00
CA MET A 195 -23.43 0.86 -22.26
C MET A 195 -24.95 0.82 -22.15
N GLN A 196 -25.62 1.41 -23.13
CA GLN A 196 -27.07 1.48 -23.27
C GLN A 196 -27.50 1.04 -24.67
N PHE A 197 -28.80 0.75 -24.84
CA PHE A 197 -29.35 0.26 -26.09
C PHE A 197 -30.51 1.14 -26.55
N PHE A 198 -30.45 1.51 -27.82
CA PHE A 198 -31.57 2.15 -28.53
C PHE A 198 -32.28 1.11 -29.39
N GLY A 199 -33.16 0.31 -28.77
CA GLY A 199 -33.84 -0.82 -29.40
C GLY A 199 -33.33 -2.17 -28.94
N PRO A 200 -33.43 -3.23 -29.77
CA PRO A 200 -33.00 -4.58 -29.38
C PRO A 200 -31.46 -4.64 -29.18
N GLN A 201 -31.05 -5.46 -28.22
CA GLN A 201 -29.63 -5.74 -28.02
C GLN A 201 -29.08 -6.51 -29.22
N PRO A 202 -27.86 -6.21 -29.69
CA PRO A 202 -27.21 -7.01 -30.72
C PRO A 202 -26.82 -8.39 -30.17
N GLU A 203 -26.67 -9.36 -31.06
CA GLU A 203 -26.10 -10.64 -30.68
C GLU A 203 -24.61 -10.47 -30.28
N PHE A 204 -24.23 -11.04 -29.13
CA PHE A 204 -22.85 -11.04 -28.66
C PHE A 204 -22.12 -12.30 -29.10
N GLY A 205 -21.23 -12.17 -30.08
CA GLY A 205 -20.45 -13.28 -30.64
C GLY A 205 -19.21 -13.69 -29.78
N GLY A 206 -19.13 -13.28 -28.51
CA GLY A 206 -18.04 -13.65 -27.59
C GLY A 206 -16.79 -12.79 -27.69
N ASN A 207 -16.65 -11.90 -28.68
CA ASN A 207 -15.51 -11.01 -28.82
C ASN A 207 -15.85 -9.60 -28.32
N PRO A 208 -15.25 -9.11 -27.19
CA PRO A 208 -15.57 -7.80 -26.63
C PRO A 208 -15.25 -6.63 -27.58
N ASN A 209 -14.34 -6.79 -28.53
CA ASN A 209 -14.04 -5.74 -29.50
C ASN A 209 -15.17 -5.53 -30.53
N ASN A 210 -16.01 -6.56 -30.76
CA ASN A 210 -17.12 -6.43 -31.69
C ASN A 210 -18.19 -5.44 -31.20
N VAL A 211 -18.28 -5.23 -29.87
CA VAL A 211 -19.20 -4.24 -29.27
C VAL A 211 -18.94 -2.82 -29.79
N LEU A 212 -17.69 -2.52 -30.16
CA LEU A 212 -17.24 -1.18 -30.61
C LEU A 212 -17.18 -1.05 -32.15
N LEU A 213 -17.65 -2.05 -32.92
CA LEU A 213 -17.72 -1.93 -34.36
C LEU A 213 -18.79 -0.90 -34.77
N ASP A 214 -18.50 -0.12 -35.81
CA ASP A 214 -19.41 0.94 -36.31
C ASP A 214 -20.81 0.43 -36.61
N GLU A 215 -20.94 -0.81 -37.05
CA GLU A 215 -22.22 -1.46 -37.34
C GLU A 215 -23.06 -1.73 -36.08
N ASN A 216 -22.43 -1.81 -34.90
CA ASN A 216 -23.10 -2.04 -33.62
C ASN A 216 -23.39 -0.74 -32.85
N LEU A 217 -22.64 0.33 -33.16
CA LEU A 217 -22.75 1.64 -32.50
C LEU A 217 -23.82 2.51 -33.19
N TYR A 218 -24.58 3.24 -32.38
CA TYR A 218 -25.54 4.23 -32.87
C TYR A 218 -24.79 5.33 -33.67
N PRO A 219 -25.31 5.80 -34.85
CA PRO A 219 -26.64 5.54 -35.40
C PRO A 219 -26.76 4.29 -36.28
N ASN A 220 -25.68 3.59 -36.60
CA ASN A 220 -25.71 2.42 -37.49
C ASN A 220 -26.24 1.17 -36.78
N GLY A 221 -25.92 1.00 -35.50
CA GLY A 221 -26.39 -0.05 -34.61
C GLY A 221 -27.21 0.49 -33.44
N THR A 222 -27.39 -0.36 -32.41
CA THR A 222 -28.28 -0.05 -31.28
C THR A 222 -27.50 0.34 -30.01
N ILE A 223 -26.17 0.16 -29.97
CA ILE A 223 -25.34 0.44 -28.79
C ILE A 223 -24.97 1.92 -28.74
N TYR A 224 -25.15 2.53 -27.59
CA TYR A 224 -24.56 3.82 -27.29
C TYR A 224 -24.00 3.85 -25.86
N TYR A 225 -23.10 4.79 -25.56
CA TYR A 225 -22.54 4.99 -24.25
C TYR A 225 -23.08 6.27 -23.64
N GLN A 226 -23.65 6.15 -22.44
CA GLN A 226 -24.17 7.27 -21.67
C GLN A 226 -23.24 7.56 -20.52
N SER A 227 -22.97 8.83 -20.22
CA SER A 227 -22.21 9.20 -19.04
C SER A 227 -22.88 8.65 -17.77
N GLY A 228 -22.12 7.88 -17.00
CA GLY A 228 -22.49 7.44 -15.65
C GLY A 228 -22.16 8.48 -14.59
N ASN A 229 -21.44 9.55 -14.97
CA ASN A 229 -21.16 10.66 -14.07
C ASN A 229 -22.26 11.72 -14.18
N ASN A 230 -22.60 12.29 -13.04
CA ASN A 230 -23.44 13.49 -12.99
C ASN A 230 -22.68 14.70 -13.52
N THR A 231 -23.38 15.78 -13.84
CA THR A 231 -22.78 17.05 -14.22
C THR A 231 -23.20 18.11 -13.21
N PRO A 232 -22.27 18.66 -12.41
CA PRO A 232 -20.80 18.47 -12.41
C PRO A 232 -20.37 17.08 -11.89
N ASN A 233 -19.17 16.60 -12.36
CA ASN A 233 -18.65 15.28 -12.01
C ASN A 233 -18.27 15.20 -10.52
N PRO A 234 -18.84 14.29 -9.71
CA PRO A 234 -18.46 14.11 -8.31
C PRO A 234 -17.13 13.35 -8.14
N ASN A 235 -16.63 12.70 -9.18
CA ASN A 235 -15.38 11.94 -9.18
C ASN A 235 -14.19 12.74 -9.74
N GLU A 236 -14.31 14.05 -9.77
CA GLU A 236 -13.26 15.00 -10.11
C GLU A 236 -12.86 15.78 -8.86
N TYR A 237 -11.57 15.92 -8.61
CA TYR A 237 -11.08 16.80 -7.55
C TYR A 237 -9.70 17.39 -7.84
N ASN A 238 -9.45 18.58 -7.27
CA ASN A 238 -8.12 19.14 -7.06
C ASN A 238 -7.83 19.17 -5.56
N SER A 239 -6.65 18.73 -5.15
CA SER A 239 -6.22 18.79 -3.75
C SER A 239 -4.78 19.24 -3.66
N ASN A 240 -4.50 20.09 -2.68
CA ASN A 240 -3.15 20.54 -2.41
C ASN A 240 -2.78 20.43 -0.93
N VAL A 241 -1.47 20.25 -0.69
CA VAL A 241 -0.85 20.20 0.63
C VAL A 241 0.26 21.22 0.70
N ASN A 242 0.29 21.95 1.81
CA ASN A 242 1.41 22.77 2.22
C ASN A 242 1.87 22.29 3.59
N ASN A 243 3.10 21.78 3.67
CA ASN A 243 3.70 21.30 4.92
C ASN A 243 5.02 22.03 5.17
N PHE A 244 5.02 22.90 6.17
CA PHE A 244 6.21 23.58 6.65
C PHE A 244 6.66 22.93 7.96
N ASN A 245 7.94 22.57 8.06
CA ASN A 245 8.48 21.99 9.27
C ASN A 245 9.85 22.53 9.63
N GLY A 246 10.15 22.53 10.94
CA GLY A 246 11.45 22.85 11.50
C GLY A 246 11.81 21.87 12.59
N TYR A 247 13.11 21.63 12.77
CA TYR A 247 13.58 20.71 13.78
C TYR A 247 14.88 21.17 14.44
N LEU A 248 15.07 20.69 15.66
CA LEU A 248 16.31 20.79 16.43
C LEU A 248 16.65 19.41 17.00
N SER A 249 17.91 18.98 16.85
CA SER A 249 18.41 17.71 17.38
C SER A 249 19.82 17.89 17.94
N TYR A 250 20.07 17.32 19.09
CA TYR A 250 21.36 17.34 19.74
C TYR A 250 21.83 15.93 20.07
N GLU A 251 23.01 15.57 19.56
CA GLU A 251 23.67 14.29 19.77
C GLU A 251 24.92 14.55 20.60
N PHE A 252 25.07 13.86 21.72
CA PHE A 252 26.21 14.01 22.63
C PHE A 252 26.42 12.74 23.44
N SER A 253 27.63 12.60 24.03
CA SER A 253 27.99 11.48 24.89
C SER A 253 28.39 12.01 26.26
N PRO A 254 27.50 11.91 27.29
CA PRO A 254 27.84 12.33 28.66
C PRO A 254 29.03 11.56 29.24
N ILE A 255 29.13 10.29 28.88
CA ILE A 255 30.26 9.39 29.11
C ILE A 255 30.58 8.68 27.79
N SER A 256 31.78 8.11 27.66
CA SER A 256 32.22 7.46 26.40
C SER A 256 31.31 6.37 25.91
N GLU A 257 30.71 5.62 26.85
CA GLU A 257 29.86 4.46 26.58
C GLU A 257 28.41 4.84 26.27
N LEU A 258 27.93 6.05 26.59
CA LEU A 258 26.55 6.47 26.42
C LEU A 258 26.44 7.59 25.39
N LYS A 259 25.89 7.26 24.22
CA LYS A 259 25.46 8.25 23.24
C LYS A 259 23.98 8.58 23.45
N THR A 260 23.68 9.87 23.54
CA THR A 260 22.34 10.42 23.72
C THR A 260 21.98 11.30 22.54
N ILE A 261 20.78 11.10 21.97
CA ILE A 261 20.24 11.94 20.90
C ILE A 261 18.86 12.42 21.36
N ILE A 262 18.70 13.74 21.45
CA ILE A 262 17.42 14.36 21.81
C ILE A 262 17.02 15.27 20.66
N GLY A 263 15.76 15.22 20.24
CA GLY A 263 15.26 16.03 19.16
C GLY A 263 13.79 16.41 19.32
N VAL A 264 13.43 17.48 18.65
CA VAL A 264 12.05 17.88 18.48
C VAL A 264 11.87 18.43 17.06
N ARG A 265 10.77 18.05 16.40
CA ARG A 265 10.33 18.59 15.13
C ARG A 265 8.93 19.15 15.29
N GLY A 266 8.68 20.34 14.74
CA GLY A 266 7.35 20.93 14.60
C GLY A 266 6.94 20.94 13.14
N GLU A 267 5.69 20.59 12.86
CA GLU A 267 5.10 20.65 11.53
C GLU A 267 3.81 21.46 11.53
N ASN A 268 3.68 22.34 10.54
CA ASN A 268 2.43 23.01 10.21
C ASN A 268 1.96 22.43 8.86
N TYR A 269 0.90 21.61 8.92
CA TYR A 269 0.35 20.89 7.80
C TYR A 269 -1.04 21.40 7.46
N VAL A 270 -1.22 21.83 6.21
CA VAL A 270 -2.50 22.29 5.69
C VAL A 270 -2.81 21.55 4.40
N GLN A 271 -3.91 20.81 4.39
CA GLN A 271 -4.46 20.19 3.18
C GLN A 271 -5.76 20.87 2.79
N ARG A 272 -5.88 21.20 1.50
CA ARG A 272 -7.07 21.81 0.92
C ARG A 272 -7.64 20.92 -0.17
N HIS A 273 -8.94 21.01 -0.36
CA HIS A 273 -9.68 20.21 -1.33
C HIS A 273 -10.67 21.06 -2.10
N THR A 274 -10.75 20.83 -3.39
CA THR A 274 -11.82 21.28 -4.27
C THR A 274 -12.48 20.02 -4.84
N GLY A 275 -13.76 19.83 -4.58
CA GLY A 275 -14.49 18.65 -5.01
C GLY A 275 -15.92 18.67 -4.44
N ARG A 276 -16.73 17.73 -4.86
CA ARG A 276 -18.14 17.65 -4.48
C ARG A 276 -18.60 16.23 -4.28
N ASP A 277 -19.66 16.05 -3.50
CA ASP A 277 -20.33 14.75 -3.37
C ASP A 277 -21.38 14.52 -4.46
N ALA A 278 -21.91 13.29 -4.52
CA ALA A 278 -22.92 12.92 -5.50
C ALA A 278 -24.26 13.64 -5.27
N GLU A 279 -24.55 14.04 -4.03
CA GLU A 279 -25.78 14.76 -3.70
C GLU A 279 -25.78 16.16 -4.29
N PHE A 280 -24.67 16.89 -4.10
CA PHE A 280 -24.51 18.21 -4.73
C PHE A 280 -24.48 18.10 -6.26
N ALA A 281 -23.80 17.10 -6.79
CA ALA A 281 -23.76 16.88 -8.24
C ALA A 281 -25.14 16.64 -8.85
N ASN A 282 -26.08 16.02 -8.09
CA ASN A 282 -27.46 15.77 -8.52
C ASN A 282 -28.37 17.00 -8.36
N THR A 283 -28.25 17.71 -7.25
CA THR A 283 -29.22 18.74 -6.85
C THR A 283 -28.76 20.15 -7.20
N GLY A 284 -27.44 20.38 -7.22
CA GLY A 284 -26.80 21.68 -7.39
C GLY A 284 -26.89 22.60 -6.15
N THR A 285 -27.54 22.17 -5.08
CA THR A 285 -27.84 22.99 -3.89
C THR A 285 -27.69 22.25 -2.56
N GLU A 286 -27.95 20.95 -2.54
CA GLU A 286 -27.83 20.10 -1.36
C GLU A 286 -26.56 19.24 -1.45
N GLY A 287 -26.03 18.78 -0.31
CA GLY A 287 -24.77 18.05 -0.26
C GLY A 287 -23.55 18.94 -0.06
N ASN A 288 -22.36 18.41 -0.30
CA ASN A 288 -21.11 19.10 -0.08
C ASN A 288 -20.44 19.52 -1.41
N ASN A 289 -20.04 20.79 -1.47
CA ASN A 289 -19.25 21.35 -2.56
C ASN A 289 -18.14 22.23 -1.98
N LEU A 290 -16.93 21.76 -2.01
CA LEU A 290 -15.75 22.43 -1.47
C LEU A 290 -15.02 23.15 -2.60
N ASP A 291 -14.59 24.38 -2.35
CA ASP A 291 -13.78 25.19 -3.25
C ASP A 291 -12.52 25.66 -2.52
N ASN A 292 -11.43 24.89 -2.67
CA ASN A 292 -10.15 25.12 -1.99
C ASN A 292 -10.27 25.25 -0.47
N GLU A 293 -11.22 24.47 0.11
CA GLU A 293 -11.47 24.47 1.54
C GLU A 293 -10.43 23.64 2.29
N LYS A 294 -10.15 24.02 3.54
CA LYS A 294 -9.26 23.26 4.42
C LYS A 294 -9.97 22.00 4.90
N VAL A 295 -9.46 20.84 4.53
CA VAL A 295 -9.95 19.53 4.98
C VAL A 295 -9.05 18.92 6.06
N LEU A 296 -7.83 19.42 6.22
CA LEU A 296 -6.94 19.10 7.34
C LEU A 296 -6.04 20.32 7.62
N ASP A 297 -6.01 20.78 8.87
CA ASP A 297 -5.20 21.93 9.33
C ASP A 297 -4.67 21.61 10.72
N ALA A 298 -3.40 21.23 10.82
CA ALA A 298 -2.83 20.73 12.06
C ALA A 298 -1.42 21.29 12.30
N PHE A 299 -1.12 21.56 13.56
CA PHE A 299 0.24 21.80 14.04
C PHE A 299 0.63 20.69 15.02
N ASP A 300 1.65 19.92 14.67
CA ASP A 300 2.10 18.76 15.42
C ASP A 300 3.54 18.91 15.91
N LEU A 301 3.81 18.40 17.10
CA LEU A 301 5.15 18.30 17.69
C LEU A 301 5.56 16.84 17.78
N PHE A 302 6.78 16.55 17.33
CA PHE A 302 7.40 15.24 17.29
C PHE A 302 8.67 15.20 18.15
N PRO A 303 8.55 15.02 19.46
CA PRO A 303 9.69 14.77 20.32
C PRO A 303 10.32 13.41 20.02
N SER A 304 11.63 13.31 20.17
CA SER A 304 12.36 12.05 20.08
C SER A 304 13.54 12.03 21.06
N VAL A 305 13.76 10.87 21.67
CA VAL A 305 14.90 10.62 22.56
C VAL A 305 15.45 9.24 22.25
N ASN A 306 16.78 9.15 22.05
CA ASN A 306 17.45 7.87 21.81
C ASN A 306 18.67 7.77 22.72
N PHE A 307 18.80 6.66 23.42
CA PHE A 307 19.96 6.29 24.20
C PHE A 307 20.62 5.07 23.57
N ILE A 308 21.92 5.13 23.36
CA ILE A 308 22.74 4.01 22.88
C ILE A 308 23.85 3.81 23.90
N TYR A 309 23.80 2.71 24.60
CA TYR A 309 24.77 2.36 25.61
C TYR A 309 25.65 1.20 25.13
N ALA A 310 26.93 1.44 24.95
CA ALA A 310 27.92 0.42 24.63
C ALA A 310 28.21 -0.43 25.88
N LEU A 311 27.70 -1.65 25.92
CA LEU A 311 28.01 -2.62 26.98
C LEU A 311 29.44 -3.13 26.86
N THR A 312 29.88 -3.33 25.63
CA THR A 312 31.23 -3.68 25.20
C THR A 312 31.46 -3.06 23.82
N ASP A 313 32.68 -3.22 23.28
CA ASP A 313 33.01 -2.76 21.91
C ASP A 313 32.12 -3.43 20.85
N GLU A 314 31.52 -4.61 21.14
CA GLU A 314 30.71 -5.41 20.24
C GLU A 314 29.21 -5.35 20.57
N GLN A 315 28.82 -4.86 21.75
CA GLN A 315 27.43 -4.95 22.22
C GLN A 315 26.86 -3.59 22.58
N ASN A 316 25.65 -3.32 22.10
CA ASN A 316 24.89 -2.12 22.43
C ASN A 316 23.53 -2.45 23.03
N LEU A 317 23.10 -1.61 23.96
CA LEU A 317 21.71 -1.45 24.35
C LEU A 317 21.17 -0.15 23.77
N ARG A 318 19.98 -0.20 23.17
CA ARG A 318 19.29 0.98 22.67
C ARG A 318 17.93 1.11 23.34
N LEU A 319 17.59 2.32 23.71
CA LEU A 319 16.25 2.68 24.17
C LEU A 319 15.82 3.92 23.40
N SER A 320 14.65 3.88 22.77
CA SER A 320 14.15 5.02 22.03
C SER A 320 12.68 5.29 22.32
N TYR A 321 12.35 6.57 22.27
CA TYR A 321 11.00 7.09 22.21
C TYR A 321 10.90 8.07 21.05
N SER A 322 9.84 7.95 20.27
CA SER A 322 9.52 8.95 19.25
C SER A 322 8.02 9.04 19.00
N ARG A 323 7.53 10.27 18.81
CA ARG A 323 6.19 10.50 18.26
C ARG A 323 6.26 10.59 16.75
N THR A 324 5.36 9.88 16.07
CA THR A 324 5.18 9.90 14.61
C THR A 324 3.71 10.12 14.26
N ILE A 325 3.41 10.30 12.99
CA ILE A 325 2.06 10.61 12.49
C ILE A 325 1.82 9.89 11.17
N ALA A 326 0.58 9.42 10.96
CA ALA A 326 0.07 8.99 9.66
C ALA A 326 -1.07 9.92 9.26
N ARG A 327 -0.95 10.58 8.10
CA ARG A 327 -1.94 11.49 7.56
C ARG A 327 -2.70 10.83 6.42
N PRO A 328 -4.01 11.11 6.29
CA PRO A 328 -4.77 10.62 5.15
C PRO A 328 -4.20 11.16 3.84
N SER A 329 -4.25 10.33 2.81
CA SER A 329 -3.87 10.70 1.44
C SER A 329 -4.93 11.59 0.79
N PHE A 330 -4.60 12.20 -0.36
CA PHE A 330 -5.57 12.95 -1.17
C PHE A 330 -6.81 12.12 -1.55
N LYS A 331 -6.60 10.82 -1.86
CA LYS A 331 -7.69 9.89 -2.18
C LYS A 331 -8.62 9.67 -0.98
N GLU A 332 -8.05 9.52 0.21
CA GLU A 332 -8.81 9.31 1.45
C GLU A 332 -9.56 10.58 1.88
N LEU A 333 -8.95 11.75 1.73
CA LEU A 333 -9.61 13.05 1.95
C LEU A 333 -10.22 13.60 0.66
N SER A 334 -11.15 12.84 0.07
CA SER A 334 -11.94 13.23 -1.10
C SER A 334 -13.38 12.71 -0.98
N PHE A 335 -14.25 13.13 -1.91
CA PHE A 335 -15.59 12.55 -2.12
C PHE A 335 -15.59 11.45 -3.19
N ALA A 336 -14.45 11.19 -3.85
CA ALA A 336 -14.39 10.33 -5.01
C ALA A 336 -14.79 8.88 -4.69
N GLN A 337 -15.62 8.32 -5.55
CA GLN A 337 -15.99 6.92 -5.57
C GLN A 337 -15.18 6.22 -6.67
N ILE A 338 -14.39 5.23 -6.29
CA ILE A 338 -13.45 4.54 -7.17
C ILE A 338 -13.84 3.07 -7.27
N LEU A 339 -14.32 2.67 -8.43
CA LEU A 339 -14.67 1.28 -8.73
C LEU A 339 -13.41 0.49 -9.12
N ASP A 340 -13.24 -0.68 -8.51
CA ASP A 340 -12.37 -1.73 -9.03
C ASP A 340 -13.18 -2.63 -9.98
N PRO A 341 -12.91 -2.62 -11.29
CA PRO A 341 -13.73 -3.30 -12.28
C PRO A 341 -13.66 -4.83 -12.18
N VAL A 342 -12.58 -5.38 -11.63
CA VAL A 342 -12.40 -6.83 -11.49
C VAL A 342 -13.17 -7.36 -10.29
N SER A 343 -12.95 -6.79 -9.11
CA SER A 343 -13.59 -7.23 -7.86
C SER A 343 -14.99 -6.63 -7.64
N ASN A 344 -15.36 -5.63 -8.41
CA ASN A 344 -16.58 -4.82 -8.25
C ASN A 344 -16.67 -4.15 -6.86
N ARG A 345 -15.53 -3.88 -6.23
CA ARG A 345 -15.44 -3.13 -4.97
C ARG A 345 -15.44 -1.65 -5.24
N ILE A 346 -16.11 -0.89 -4.39
CA ILE A 346 -16.18 0.57 -4.46
C ILE A 346 -15.45 1.14 -3.25
N PHE A 347 -14.41 1.91 -3.52
CA PHE A 347 -13.78 2.74 -2.51
C PHE A 347 -14.49 4.10 -2.49
N ASN A 348 -14.96 4.53 -1.33
CA ASN A 348 -15.54 5.84 -1.10
C ASN A 348 -14.52 6.70 -0.33
N GLY A 349 -14.30 7.93 -0.76
CA GLY A 349 -13.44 8.86 -0.01
C GLY A 349 -13.98 9.14 1.38
N GLY A 350 -13.09 9.46 2.33
CA GLY A 350 -13.44 9.64 3.73
C GLY A 350 -14.26 10.90 4.01
N LEU A 351 -14.29 11.88 3.08
CA LEU A 351 -15.14 13.05 3.18
C LEU A 351 -16.62 12.76 2.85
N PHE A 352 -16.91 11.59 2.26
CA PHE A 352 -18.29 11.22 1.94
C PHE A 352 -19.04 10.87 3.24
N PRO A 353 -20.13 11.62 3.59
CA PRO A 353 -20.85 11.39 4.84
C PRO A 353 -21.79 10.19 4.76
N TYR A 354 -21.93 9.47 5.87
CA TYR A 354 -22.92 8.40 6.08
C TYR A 354 -23.58 8.64 7.45
N PRO A 355 -24.47 9.63 7.55
CA PRO A 355 -25.11 9.97 8.83
C PRO A 355 -26.05 8.84 9.33
N PRO A 356 -26.22 8.69 10.66
CA PRO A 356 -25.62 9.54 11.70
C PRO A 356 -24.20 9.14 12.15
N GLU A 357 -23.64 8.08 11.62
CA GLU A 357 -22.48 7.38 12.16
C GLU A 357 -21.13 7.93 11.65
N TRP A 358 -21.12 8.54 10.45
CA TRP A 358 -19.95 9.14 9.86
C TRP A 358 -20.28 10.49 9.22
N ASP A 359 -19.63 11.55 9.69
CA ASP A 359 -19.86 12.93 9.24
C ASP A 359 -18.87 13.41 8.17
N GLY A 360 -17.95 12.54 7.72
CA GLY A 360 -16.91 12.91 6.76
C GLY A 360 -15.66 13.54 7.39
N ASN A 361 -15.51 13.51 8.71
CA ASN A 361 -14.40 14.13 9.43
C ASN A 361 -13.22 13.17 9.63
N LEU A 362 -12.48 12.89 8.55
CA LEU A 362 -11.28 12.07 8.61
C LEU A 362 -10.07 12.89 9.05
N THR A 363 -9.40 12.47 10.13
CA THR A 363 -8.24 13.15 10.71
C THR A 363 -6.99 12.27 10.70
N GLU A 364 -5.85 12.85 11.09
CA GLU A 364 -4.59 12.13 11.20
C GLU A 364 -4.57 11.13 12.38
N THR A 365 -3.72 10.11 12.26
CA THR A 365 -3.37 9.18 13.34
C THR A 365 -2.06 9.61 13.99
N ARG A 366 -2.02 9.82 15.31
CA ARG A 366 -0.80 10.05 16.08
C ARG A 366 -0.30 8.75 16.69
N ILE A 367 1.02 8.57 16.71
CA ILE A 367 1.64 7.30 17.12
C ILE A 367 2.79 7.59 18.07
N ASP A 368 2.69 7.11 19.30
CA ASP A 368 3.80 7.10 20.26
C ASP A 368 4.52 5.76 20.19
N ASN A 369 5.83 5.78 19.92
CA ASN A 369 6.67 4.60 19.73
C ASN A 369 7.70 4.50 20.86
N PHE A 370 7.80 3.33 21.46
CA PHE A 370 8.80 2.96 22.45
C PHE A 370 9.51 1.70 21.98
N ASP A 371 10.85 1.75 21.88
CA ASP A 371 11.65 0.65 21.39
C ASP A 371 12.80 0.38 22.36
N PHE A 372 13.06 -0.89 22.61
CA PHE A 372 14.23 -1.40 23.30
C PHE A 372 14.92 -2.43 22.41
N ARG A 373 16.26 -2.34 22.29
CA ARG A 373 17.03 -3.30 21.49
C ARG A 373 18.36 -3.59 22.18
N TRP A 374 18.68 -4.87 22.32
CA TRP A 374 20.03 -5.37 22.53
C TRP A 374 20.56 -5.89 21.19
N GLU A 375 21.81 -5.54 20.86
CA GLU A 375 22.48 -5.98 19.64
C GLU A 375 23.93 -6.32 19.91
N MET A 376 24.42 -7.36 19.26
CA MET A 376 25.80 -7.80 19.28
C MET A 376 26.31 -7.93 17.85
N PHE A 377 27.39 -7.22 17.56
CA PHE A 377 28.10 -7.27 16.28
C PHE A 377 29.36 -8.11 16.44
N MET A 378 29.58 -8.99 15.50
CA MET A 378 30.74 -9.85 15.44
C MET A 378 31.49 -9.60 14.14
N ASP A 379 32.69 -10.17 14.01
CA ASP A 379 33.50 -10.05 12.81
C ASP A 379 32.73 -10.42 11.53
N ARG A 380 33.17 -9.84 10.39
CA ARG A 380 32.63 -10.12 9.05
C ARG A 380 31.13 -9.81 8.89
N GLY A 381 30.59 -8.86 9.64
CA GLY A 381 29.19 -8.45 9.52
C GLY A 381 28.19 -9.44 10.10
N GLN A 382 28.63 -10.35 10.95
CA GLN A 382 27.76 -11.23 11.72
C GLN A 382 27.11 -10.44 12.84
N MET A 383 25.88 -10.76 13.18
CA MET A 383 25.14 -10.08 14.24
C MET A 383 24.05 -10.96 14.84
N ILE A 384 23.72 -10.63 16.09
CA ILE A 384 22.54 -11.13 16.80
C ILE A 384 21.87 -9.93 17.46
N SER A 385 20.56 -9.82 17.39
CA SER A 385 19.82 -8.80 18.12
C SER A 385 18.48 -9.29 18.63
N LEU A 386 18.03 -8.70 19.71
CA LEU A 386 16.72 -8.87 20.31
C LEU A 386 16.11 -7.50 20.54
N SER A 387 14.90 -7.28 20.02
CA SER A 387 14.16 -6.03 20.20
C SER A 387 12.79 -6.30 20.80
N ALA A 388 12.30 -5.33 21.55
CA ALA A 388 10.93 -5.24 22.01
C ALA A 388 10.40 -3.84 21.68
N PHE A 389 9.16 -3.74 21.24
CA PHE A 389 8.55 -2.45 20.92
C PHE A 389 7.10 -2.38 21.41
N TYR A 390 6.69 -1.16 21.71
CA TYR A 390 5.30 -0.80 22.02
C TYR A 390 4.92 0.44 21.22
N LYS A 391 3.74 0.41 20.59
CA LYS A 391 3.19 1.54 19.83
C LYS A 391 1.77 1.81 20.29
N ALA A 392 1.48 3.05 20.64
CA ALA A 392 0.13 3.53 20.94
C ALA A 392 -0.34 4.41 19.79
N PHE A 393 -1.51 4.11 19.26
CA PHE A 393 -2.14 4.84 18.14
C PHE A 393 -3.36 5.59 18.68
N ASP A 394 -3.39 6.89 18.41
CA ASP A 394 -4.54 7.76 18.64
C ASP A 394 -5.24 8.00 17.30
N ASN A 395 -6.53 7.65 17.22
CA ASN A 395 -7.37 7.74 16.02
C ASN A 395 -6.81 7.04 14.77
N PRO A 396 -6.44 5.74 14.80
CA PRO A 396 -5.97 5.05 13.61
C PRO A 396 -7.00 5.06 12.48
N ILE A 397 -6.50 5.14 11.24
CA ILE A 397 -7.32 5.10 10.02
C ILE A 397 -7.32 3.66 9.51
N GLU A 398 -8.51 3.08 9.37
CA GLU A 398 -8.70 1.80 8.72
C GLU A 398 -9.70 1.89 7.56
N LEU A 399 -9.52 1.02 6.57
CA LEU A 399 -10.49 0.82 5.51
C LEU A 399 -11.58 -0.12 6.01
N VAL A 400 -12.73 0.44 6.31
CA VAL A 400 -13.88 -0.31 6.83
C VAL A 400 -14.92 -0.56 5.74
N ARG A 401 -15.60 -1.68 5.82
CA ARG A 401 -16.84 -1.89 5.06
C ARG A 401 -17.90 -0.96 5.63
N ILE A 402 -18.64 -0.27 4.75
CA ILE A 402 -19.65 0.71 5.17
C ILE A 402 -20.86 -0.05 5.70
N PRO A 403 -21.17 0.01 7.01
CA PRO A 403 -22.29 -0.74 7.59
C PRO A 403 -23.66 -0.23 7.13
N GLU A 404 -23.72 1.06 6.78
CA GLU A 404 -24.93 1.75 6.35
C GLU A 404 -25.24 1.52 4.86
N ALA A 405 -24.29 1.06 4.07
CA ALA A 405 -24.49 0.80 2.66
C ALA A 405 -25.35 -0.45 2.45
N GLN A 406 -26.26 -0.39 1.49
CA GLN A 406 -27.09 -1.53 1.10
C GLN A 406 -26.29 -2.60 0.34
N THR A 407 -25.11 -2.24 -0.15
CA THR A 407 -24.20 -3.14 -0.87
C THR A 407 -23.12 -3.67 0.05
N THR A 408 -22.60 -4.85 -0.23
CA THR A 408 -21.54 -5.48 0.55
C THR A 408 -20.15 -5.09 0.09
N ASN A 409 -20.06 -4.28 -0.98
CA ASN A 409 -18.81 -4.00 -1.69
C ASN A 409 -18.30 -2.57 -1.52
N ASP A 410 -18.97 -1.78 -0.66
CA ASP A 410 -18.59 -0.40 -0.39
C ASP A 410 -17.64 -0.30 0.80
N PHE A 411 -16.50 0.34 0.59
CA PHE A 411 -15.45 0.54 1.59
C PHE A 411 -15.10 2.01 1.72
N GLN A 412 -14.75 2.43 2.94
CA GLN A 412 -14.38 3.82 3.25
C GLN A 412 -13.26 3.86 4.29
N PRO A 413 -12.25 4.74 4.16
CA PRO A 413 -11.33 5.04 5.24
C PRO A 413 -12.04 5.84 6.33
N ARG A 414 -11.96 5.37 7.57
CA ARG A 414 -12.51 6.06 8.76
C ARG A 414 -11.51 6.02 9.90
N ASN A 415 -11.53 7.03 10.74
CA ASN A 415 -10.89 6.91 12.03
C ASN A 415 -11.69 5.93 12.88
N VAL A 416 -10.98 4.96 13.46
CA VAL A 416 -11.53 3.96 14.39
C VAL A 416 -11.05 4.27 15.80
N GLY A 417 -11.40 3.47 16.78
CA GLY A 417 -10.96 3.71 18.16
C GLY A 417 -9.45 3.55 18.37
N ASP A 418 -8.94 4.04 19.49
CA ASP A 418 -7.52 3.94 19.84
C ASP A 418 -7.03 2.50 19.81
N SER A 419 -5.77 2.33 19.48
CA SER A 419 -5.17 1.00 19.39
C SER A 419 -3.74 0.96 19.91
N GLU A 420 -3.29 -0.23 20.23
CA GLU A 420 -1.94 -0.49 20.69
C GLU A 420 -1.37 -1.74 20.02
N ILE A 421 -0.06 -1.73 19.88
CA ILE A 421 0.72 -2.86 19.37
C ILE A 421 1.89 -3.10 20.31
N ILE A 422 2.10 -4.36 20.69
CA ILE A 422 3.31 -4.82 21.36
C ILE A 422 3.97 -5.92 20.54
N GLY A 423 5.29 -5.91 20.44
CA GLY A 423 6.00 -6.93 19.66
C GLY A 423 7.40 -7.20 20.14
N LEU A 424 7.89 -8.36 19.71
CA LEU A 424 9.24 -8.87 19.92
C LEU A 424 9.87 -9.20 18.58
N GLU A 425 11.15 -8.88 18.42
CA GLU A 425 11.91 -9.19 17.21
C GLU A 425 13.23 -9.85 17.59
N PHE A 426 13.56 -10.93 16.88
CA PHE A 426 14.85 -11.60 16.94
C PHE A 426 15.47 -11.59 15.55
N GLU A 427 16.74 -11.18 15.45
CA GLU A 427 17.49 -11.15 14.20
C GLU A 427 18.86 -11.77 14.40
N PHE A 428 19.30 -12.55 13.42
CA PHE A 428 20.67 -13.07 13.40
C PHE A 428 21.21 -13.18 11.98
N ARG A 429 22.53 -13.05 11.89
CA ARG A 429 23.33 -13.35 10.70
C ARG A 429 24.63 -14.01 11.14
N LYS A 430 24.92 -15.21 10.65
CA LYS A 430 26.07 -16.00 11.04
C LYS A 430 26.72 -16.71 9.86
N SER A 431 28.05 -16.58 9.71
CA SER A 431 28.85 -17.42 8.82
C SER A 431 28.97 -18.83 9.41
N LEU A 432 29.06 -19.86 8.57
CA LEU A 432 29.18 -21.25 9.02
C LEU A 432 30.64 -21.70 9.23
N ASP A 433 31.60 -20.79 9.21
CA ASP A 433 33.02 -21.03 9.52
C ASP A 433 33.25 -21.56 10.93
N PHE A 434 32.35 -21.28 11.88
CA PHE A 434 32.39 -21.82 13.24
C PHE A 434 32.17 -23.33 13.28
N ILE A 435 31.54 -23.93 12.27
CA ILE A 435 31.35 -25.38 12.14
C ILE A 435 32.58 -26.00 11.47
N SER A 436 33.03 -25.39 10.36
CA SER A 436 34.22 -25.81 9.62
C SER A 436 34.71 -24.67 8.71
N MET A 437 36.01 -24.48 8.62
CA MET A 437 36.63 -23.52 7.69
C MET A 437 36.26 -23.77 6.22
N SER A 438 35.92 -24.98 5.83
CA SER A 438 35.40 -25.26 4.49
C SER A 438 34.04 -24.63 4.21
N LEU A 439 33.31 -24.24 5.23
CA LEU A 439 32.01 -23.58 5.15
C LEU A 439 32.07 -22.06 5.30
N GLN A 440 33.29 -21.46 5.27
CA GLN A 440 33.48 -20.00 5.45
C GLN A 440 32.72 -19.13 4.43
N ASN A 441 32.40 -19.69 3.26
CA ASN A 441 31.65 -19.03 2.20
C ASN A 441 30.12 -19.17 2.34
N TYR A 442 29.67 -19.90 3.34
CA TYR A 442 28.24 -20.09 3.62
C TYR A 442 27.81 -19.29 4.84
N SER A 443 26.62 -18.71 4.76
CA SER A 443 26.02 -18.00 5.89
C SER A 443 24.53 -18.32 6.01
N VAL A 444 24.06 -18.23 7.24
CA VAL A 444 22.64 -18.27 7.58
C VAL A 444 22.22 -16.93 8.16
N SER A 445 21.03 -16.50 7.81
CA SER A 445 20.42 -15.29 8.37
C SER A 445 18.95 -15.54 8.62
N GLY A 446 18.39 -14.83 9.58
CA GLY A 446 16.96 -14.88 9.82
C GLY A 446 16.50 -13.75 10.72
N ASN A 447 15.24 -13.43 10.58
CA ASN A 447 14.52 -12.65 11.57
C ASN A 447 13.15 -13.27 11.84
N PHE A 448 12.73 -13.11 13.06
CA PHE A 448 11.42 -13.51 13.54
C PHE A 448 10.82 -12.33 14.29
N THR A 449 9.62 -11.95 13.91
CA THR A 449 8.84 -10.90 14.58
C THR A 449 7.54 -11.53 15.07
N TYR A 450 7.20 -11.29 16.33
CA TYR A 450 5.91 -11.62 16.93
C TYR A 450 5.22 -10.34 17.37
N VAL A 451 3.93 -10.18 17.08
CA VAL A 451 3.19 -8.94 17.32
C VAL A 451 1.78 -9.27 17.81
N GLU A 452 1.36 -8.62 18.85
CA GLU A 452 -0.04 -8.54 19.27
C GLU A 452 -0.56 -7.13 19.08
N SER A 453 -1.77 -7.00 18.61
CA SER A 453 -2.47 -5.72 18.48
C SER A 453 -3.81 -5.76 19.19
N SER A 454 -4.26 -4.61 19.67
CA SER A 454 -5.58 -4.42 20.25
C SER A 454 -6.13 -3.09 19.80
N LEU A 455 -7.27 -3.10 19.11
CA LEU A 455 -7.97 -1.94 18.62
C LEU A 455 -9.34 -1.85 19.29
N ARG A 456 -9.66 -0.71 19.87
CA ARG A 456 -11.00 -0.43 20.40
C ARG A 456 -11.94 -0.11 19.24
N MET A 457 -12.97 -0.93 19.05
CA MET A 457 -13.98 -0.74 18.02
C MET A 457 -14.76 0.57 18.22
N SER A 458 -15.21 1.18 17.14
CA SER A 458 -16.22 2.22 17.20
C SER A 458 -17.53 1.69 17.81
N ASN A 459 -18.34 2.58 18.39
CA ASN A 459 -19.63 2.19 18.95
C ASN A 459 -20.53 1.51 17.91
N THR A 460 -20.47 1.98 16.67
CA THR A 460 -21.26 1.43 15.55
C THR A 460 -20.81 0.02 15.19
N GLU A 461 -19.50 -0.18 15.02
CA GLU A 461 -18.94 -1.51 14.75
C GLU A 461 -19.28 -2.49 15.88
N PHE A 462 -19.04 -2.10 17.13
CA PHE A 462 -19.33 -2.94 18.29
C PHE A 462 -20.82 -3.33 18.36
N ARG A 463 -21.74 -2.37 18.19
CA ARG A 463 -23.18 -2.65 18.18
C ARG A 463 -23.58 -3.56 17.03
N ALA A 464 -23.05 -3.34 15.82
CA ALA A 464 -23.36 -4.17 14.67
C ALA A 464 -22.92 -5.63 14.91
N ARG A 465 -21.69 -5.83 15.39
CA ARG A 465 -21.17 -7.16 15.76
C ARG A 465 -21.97 -7.79 16.91
N LYS A 466 -22.28 -7.01 17.95
CA LYS A 466 -23.03 -7.50 19.13
C LYS A 466 -24.47 -7.91 18.78
N ASN A 467 -25.11 -7.22 17.83
CA ASN A 467 -26.43 -7.58 17.34
C ASN A 467 -26.43 -8.90 16.52
N ALA A 468 -25.28 -9.23 15.90
CA ALA A 468 -25.08 -10.48 15.16
C ALA A 468 -24.39 -11.57 16.00
N GLU A 469 -24.19 -11.34 17.31
CA GLU A 469 -23.52 -12.28 18.22
C GLU A 469 -24.28 -13.61 18.28
N LYS A 470 -23.54 -14.69 18.13
CA LYS A 470 -24.06 -16.06 18.10
C LYS A 470 -24.08 -16.66 19.51
N VAL A 471 -24.84 -17.74 19.68
CA VAL A 471 -24.90 -18.44 20.97
C VAL A 471 -23.53 -19.01 21.34
N GLY A 472 -23.00 -18.58 22.51
CA GLY A 472 -21.69 -18.99 23.00
C GLY A 472 -20.50 -18.19 22.44
N GLU A 473 -20.73 -17.24 21.57
CA GLU A 473 -19.76 -16.22 21.18
C GLU A 473 -19.67 -15.15 22.27
N ASN A 474 -18.52 -14.53 22.44
CA ASN A 474 -18.32 -13.40 23.35
C ASN A 474 -17.61 -12.28 22.60
N ILE A 475 -18.38 -11.34 22.07
CA ILE A 475 -17.85 -10.17 21.37
C ILE A 475 -17.47 -9.12 22.42
N THR A 476 -16.18 -8.78 22.47
CA THR A 476 -15.60 -7.73 23.32
C THR A 476 -15.56 -6.39 22.59
N GLU A 477 -15.22 -5.30 23.29
CA GLU A 477 -15.08 -3.97 22.69
C GLU A 477 -13.79 -3.82 21.85
N THR A 478 -12.91 -4.83 21.85
CA THR A 478 -11.63 -4.79 21.14
C THR A 478 -11.52 -5.92 20.13
N ARG A 479 -10.73 -5.69 19.09
CA ARG A 479 -10.32 -6.66 18.08
C ARG A 479 -8.89 -6.39 17.62
N ASP A 480 -8.34 -7.28 16.79
CA ASP A 480 -7.07 -7.07 16.11
C ASP A 480 -7.15 -5.90 15.11
N MET A 481 -6.03 -5.23 14.90
CA MET A 481 -5.90 -4.22 13.83
C MET A 481 -5.88 -4.89 12.46
N ALA A 482 -6.60 -4.28 11.50
CA ALA A 482 -6.55 -4.72 10.11
C ALA A 482 -5.14 -4.48 9.52
N GLY A 483 -4.67 -5.46 8.74
CA GLY A 483 -3.35 -5.40 8.09
C GLY A 483 -2.17 -5.82 8.97
N GLN A 484 -2.34 -5.99 10.27
CA GLN A 484 -1.30 -6.41 11.18
C GLN A 484 -1.22 -7.95 11.21
N ALA A 485 -0.04 -8.50 10.93
CA ALA A 485 0.22 -9.93 11.02
C ALA A 485 0.73 -10.29 12.42
N PRO A 486 0.28 -11.42 13.01
CA PRO A 486 0.74 -11.84 14.34
C PRO A 486 2.20 -12.30 14.35
N TYR A 487 2.73 -12.74 13.23
CA TYR A 487 4.15 -13.05 13.10
C TYR A 487 4.66 -12.88 11.67
N ILE A 488 5.98 -12.64 11.55
CA ILE A 488 6.71 -12.64 10.29
C ILE A 488 8.00 -13.44 10.49
N ILE A 489 8.32 -14.33 9.55
CA ILE A 489 9.55 -15.12 9.55
C ILE A 489 10.27 -14.90 8.21
N ASN A 490 11.54 -14.53 8.28
CA ASN A 490 12.45 -14.54 7.16
C ASN A 490 13.63 -15.43 7.50
N ALA A 491 14.02 -16.30 6.58
CA ALA A 491 15.21 -17.15 6.71
C ALA A 491 15.99 -17.16 5.40
N GLY A 492 17.30 -17.05 5.49
CA GLY A 492 18.20 -17.02 4.37
C GLY A 492 19.38 -17.98 4.55
N PHE A 493 19.69 -18.70 3.48
CA PHE A 493 20.92 -19.47 3.36
C PHE A 493 21.67 -18.95 2.14
N ALA A 494 22.87 -18.43 2.35
CA ALA A 494 23.64 -17.78 1.30
C ALA A 494 25.05 -18.40 1.15
N TYR A 495 25.50 -18.44 -0.09
CA TYR A 495 26.84 -18.77 -0.49
C TYR A 495 27.47 -17.55 -1.17
N ASN A 496 28.62 -17.11 -0.67
CA ASN A 496 29.39 -16.00 -1.26
C ASN A 496 30.85 -16.45 -1.40
N ASN A 497 31.33 -16.54 -2.64
CA ASN A 497 32.70 -16.90 -2.92
C ASN A 497 33.35 -15.86 -3.86
N PRO A 498 34.13 -14.90 -3.29
CA PRO A 498 34.81 -13.88 -4.08
C PRO A 498 35.84 -14.42 -5.05
N ASP A 499 36.47 -15.58 -4.76
CA ASP A 499 37.53 -16.17 -5.60
C ASP A 499 36.98 -16.58 -6.96
N ILE A 500 35.81 -17.19 -6.95
CA ILE A 500 35.13 -17.58 -8.18
C ILE A 500 34.07 -16.54 -8.63
N ALA A 501 33.95 -15.41 -7.91
CA ALA A 501 32.97 -14.35 -8.16
C ALA A 501 31.53 -14.89 -8.34
N MET A 502 31.08 -15.66 -7.35
CA MET A 502 29.76 -16.28 -7.35
C MET A 502 29.06 -16.02 -6.02
N ASP A 503 27.86 -15.49 -6.13
CA ASP A 503 26.90 -15.33 -5.02
C ASP A 503 25.65 -16.16 -5.34
N ALA A 504 25.16 -16.91 -4.36
CA ALA A 504 23.89 -17.63 -4.46
C ALA A 504 23.16 -17.60 -3.12
N GLY A 505 21.85 -17.59 -3.15
CA GLY A 505 21.06 -17.57 -1.93
C GLY A 505 19.69 -18.19 -2.10
N LEU A 506 19.23 -18.85 -1.04
CA LEU A 506 17.90 -19.38 -0.89
C LEU A 506 17.22 -18.62 0.24
N PHE A 507 16.08 -18.00 -0.04
CA PHE A 507 15.39 -17.13 0.90
C PHE A 507 13.93 -17.56 1.06
N TYR A 508 13.53 -17.74 2.30
CA TYR A 508 12.18 -18.06 2.70
C TYR A 508 11.56 -16.88 3.44
N ASN A 509 10.30 -16.59 3.14
CA ASN A 509 9.51 -15.59 3.82
C ASN A 509 8.09 -16.12 4.07
N VAL A 510 7.55 -15.86 5.24
CA VAL A 510 6.13 -16.09 5.57
C VAL A 510 5.63 -15.00 6.51
N LYS A 511 4.41 -14.56 6.26
CA LYS A 511 3.63 -13.67 7.12
C LYS A 511 2.43 -14.44 7.66
N GLY A 512 2.16 -14.35 8.96
CA GLY A 512 1.05 -15.02 9.63
C GLY A 512 -0.32 -14.57 9.13
N ARG A 513 -1.33 -15.33 9.48
CA ARG A 513 -2.74 -15.07 9.16
C ARG A 513 -3.13 -13.66 9.60
N THR A 514 -3.65 -12.85 8.68
CA THR A 514 -3.83 -11.40 8.87
C THR A 514 -5.27 -11.00 8.58
N LEU A 515 -5.91 -10.28 9.50
CA LEU A 515 -7.19 -9.62 9.24
C LEU A 515 -7.01 -8.57 8.13
N ILE A 516 -7.71 -8.73 7.00
CA ILE A 516 -7.58 -7.82 5.85
C ILE A 516 -8.85 -7.03 5.55
N ILE A 517 -10.01 -7.58 5.90
CA ILE A 517 -11.29 -6.90 5.77
C ILE A 517 -12.06 -7.07 7.07
N VAL A 518 -12.43 -5.95 7.66
CA VAL A 518 -13.23 -5.90 8.88
C VAL A 518 -14.70 -6.10 8.51
N GLY A 519 -15.30 -7.15 9.04
CA GLY A 519 -16.73 -7.44 8.88
C GLY A 519 -17.60 -6.50 9.72
N ASN A 520 -18.89 -6.55 9.47
CA ASN A 520 -19.89 -5.72 10.19
C ASN A 520 -20.86 -6.55 11.04
N GLY A 521 -20.46 -7.77 11.39
CA GLY A 521 -21.28 -8.70 12.17
C GLY A 521 -22.19 -9.58 11.31
N LEU A 522 -22.91 -9.03 10.35
CA LEU A 522 -23.69 -9.82 9.38
C LEU A 522 -22.76 -10.47 8.34
N TYR A 523 -21.75 -9.73 7.88
CA TYR A 523 -20.68 -10.24 7.02
C TYR A 523 -19.46 -10.49 7.87
N PRO A 524 -18.88 -11.72 7.83
CA PRO A 524 -17.72 -12.08 8.63
C PRO A 524 -16.47 -11.30 8.26
N ASP A 525 -15.49 -11.33 9.16
CA ASP A 525 -14.14 -10.86 8.88
C ASP A 525 -13.48 -11.70 7.79
N VAL A 526 -12.57 -11.08 7.02
CA VAL A 526 -11.78 -11.79 6.01
C VAL A 526 -10.31 -11.78 6.44
N TYR A 527 -9.72 -12.96 6.45
CA TYR A 527 -8.32 -13.16 6.78
C TYR A 527 -7.54 -13.64 5.57
N SER A 528 -6.35 -13.10 5.38
CA SER A 528 -5.35 -13.63 4.46
C SER A 528 -4.58 -14.76 5.15
N GLU A 529 -4.51 -15.93 4.52
CA GLU A 529 -3.72 -17.05 5.01
C GLU A 529 -2.21 -16.84 4.79
N PRO A 530 -1.34 -17.53 5.54
CA PRO A 530 0.10 -17.47 5.35
C PRO A 530 0.50 -17.89 3.93
N PHE A 531 1.23 -17.02 3.23
CA PHE A 531 1.84 -17.32 1.93
C PHE A 531 3.32 -17.66 2.12
N HIS A 532 3.73 -18.87 1.74
CA HIS A 532 5.08 -19.41 1.92
C HIS A 532 5.93 -19.14 0.69
N SER A 533 6.69 -18.05 0.70
CA SER A 533 7.56 -17.67 -0.42
C SER A 533 8.97 -18.24 -0.24
N LEU A 534 9.38 -19.15 -1.12
CA LEU A 534 10.75 -19.65 -1.22
C LEU A 534 11.35 -19.20 -2.54
N ASN A 535 12.46 -18.45 -2.48
CA ASN A 535 13.10 -17.83 -3.63
C ASN A 535 14.57 -18.20 -3.69
N PHE A 536 15.10 -18.42 -4.90
CA PHE A 536 16.50 -18.66 -5.17
C PHE A 536 17.05 -17.58 -6.10
N ASN A 537 18.22 -17.04 -5.77
CA ASN A 537 18.95 -16.08 -6.61
C ASN A 537 20.42 -16.53 -6.74
N MET A 538 20.99 -16.36 -7.92
CA MET A 538 22.41 -16.62 -8.19
C MET A 538 22.97 -15.57 -9.13
N ASN A 539 24.13 -15.03 -8.78
CA ASN A 539 24.91 -14.13 -9.62
C ASN A 539 26.28 -14.74 -9.86
N LYS A 540 26.74 -14.73 -11.09
CA LYS A 540 28.04 -15.26 -11.48
C LYS A 540 28.72 -14.29 -12.42
N ALA A 541 29.82 -13.68 -11.95
CA ALA A 541 30.68 -12.91 -12.84
C ALA A 541 31.60 -13.84 -13.66
N LEU A 542 31.78 -13.50 -14.91
CA LEU A 542 32.52 -14.30 -15.92
C LEU A 542 33.75 -13.53 -16.41
N GLY A 543 34.77 -14.32 -16.81
CA GLY A 543 36.03 -13.81 -17.32
C GLY A 543 36.97 -13.29 -16.24
N ALA A 544 38.26 -13.14 -16.58
CA ALA A 544 39.28 -12.69 -15.64
C ALA A 544 39.04 -11.25 -15.14
N GLU A 545 38.50 -10.39 -15.98
CA GLU A 545 38.17 -8.98 -15.65
C GLU A 545 36.77 -8.82 -15.04
N ARG A 546 35.99 -9.91 -14.92
CA ARG A 546 34.65 -9.92 -14.32
C ARG A 546 33.70 -8.88 -14.94
N ARG A 547 33.84 -8.61 -16.25
CA ARG A 547 33.00 -7.62 -16.96
C ARG A 547 31.64 -8.15 -17.34
N ALA A 548 31.50 -9.45 -17.50
CA ALA A 548 30.22 -10.11 -17.78
C ALA A 548 29.66 -10.75 -16.53
N GLU A 549 28.35 -10.71 -16.36
CA GLU A 549 27.64 -11.30 -15.23
C GLU A 549 26.36 -11.98 -15.71
N ILE A 550 26.10 -13.18 -15.22
CA ILE A 550 24.86 -13.93 -15.40
C ILE A 550 24.11 -13.92 -14.08
N ASN A 551 22.84 -13.55 -14.16
CA ASN A 551 21.91 -13.57 -13.04
C ASN A 551 20.84 -14.63 -13.33
N PHE A 552 20.56 -15.47 -12.34
CA PHE A 552 19.51 -16.48 -12.40
C PHE A 552 18.64 -16.36 -11.14
N SER A 553 17.33 -16.33 -11.31
CA SER A 553 16.38 -16.24 -10.20
C SER A 553 15.21 -17.19 -10.40
N VAL A 554 14.71 -17.72 -9.31
CA VAL A 554 13.46 -18.48 -9.24
C VAL A 554 12.67 -17.96 -8.07
N SER A 555 11.45 -17.45 -8.31
CA SER A 555 10.54 -16.97 -7.29
C SER A 555 9.39 -17.96 -7.09
N ASN A 556 8.89 -18.03 -5.86
CA ASN A 556 7.80 -18.93 -5.46
C ASN A 556 8.06 -20.41 -5.84
N ILE A 557 9.23 -20.92 -5.46
CA ILE A 557 9.64 -22.32 -5.76
C ILE A 557 8.62 -23.34 -5.22
N LEU A 558 7.97 -23.03 -4.10
CA LEU A 558 6.95 -23.90 -3.50
C LEU A 558 5.64 -23.93 -4.29
N ASN A 559 5.50 -23.03 -5.29
CA ASN A 559 4.27 -22.83 -6.05
C ASN A 559 3.06 -22.63 -5.14
N ASP A 560 3.27 -21.87 -4.05
CA ASP A 560 2.22 -21.58 -3.09
C ASP A 560 1.22 -20.57 -3.65
N VAL A 561 0.00 -20.56 -3.11
CA VAL A 561 -1.11 -19.72 -3.54
C VAL A 561 -1.48 -18.74 -2.43
N ARG A 562 -1.96 -17.56 -2.83
CA ARG A 562 -2.50 -16.58 -1.88
C ARG A 562 -3.98 -16.84 -1.71
N GLU A 563 -4.38 -17.08 -0.48
CA GLU A 563 -5.75 -17.39 -0.13
C GLU A 563 -6.26 -16.45 0.95
N GLU A 564 -7.51 -16.08 0.83
CA GLU A 564 -8.24 -15.24 1.78
C GLU A 564 -9.56 -15.92 2.10
N PHE A 565 -9.92 -15.98 3.39
CA PHE A 565 -11.09 -16.69 3.86
C PHE A 565 -12.00 -15.80 4.70
N TYR A 566 -13.30 -15.95 4.52
CA TYR A 566 -14.29 -15.54 5.50
C TYR A 566 -14.17 -16.43 6.74
N THR A 567 -14.12 -15.83 7.93
CA THR A 567 -14.07 -16.55 9.20
C THR A 567 -15.20 -16.09 10.09
N ALA A 568 -16.03 -17.03 10.53
CA ALA A 568 -17.12 -16.77 11.45
C ALA A 568 -17.11 -17.78 12.61
N PHE A 569 -17.62 -17.34 13.75
CA PHE A 569 -17.68 -18.15 14.96
C PHE A 569 -18.40 -19.49 14.73
N ARG A 570 -17.72 -20.63 15.00
CA ARG A 570 -18.21 -22.01 14.84
C ARG A 570 -18.71 -22.38 13.45
N ALA A 571 -18.40 -21.60 12.42
CA ALA A 571 -18.64 -21.95 11.03
C ALA A 571 -17.33 -22.43 10.39
N GLU A 572 -17.42 -23.25 9.35
CA GLU A 572 -16.27 -23.60 8.52
C GLU A 572 -15.84 -22.37 7.70
N ASP A 573 -14.53 -22.10 7.68
CA ASP A 573 -13.96 -20.97 6.90
C ASP A 573 -14.30 -21.15 5.41
N GLN A 574 -14.78 -20.10 4.76
CA GLN A 574 -15.18 -20.12 3.35
C GLN A 574 -14.27 -19.25 2.52
N LEU A 575 -13.86 -19.74 1.35
CA LEU A 575 -12.98 -19.03 0.44
C LEU A 575 -13.58 -17.69 0.02
N PHE A 576 -12.85 -16.60 0.29
CA PHE A 576 -13.16 -15.26 -0.19
C PHE A 576 -12.46 -14.98 -1.51
N GLN A 577 -11.14 -15.21 -1.59
CA GLN A 577 -10.34 -15.02 -2.78
C GLN A 577 -9.15 -15.98 -2.80
N ARG A 578 -8.82 -16.48 -4.00
CA ARG A 578 -7.59 -17.24 -4.27
C ARG A 578 -6.88 -16.66 -5.47
N TRP A 579 -5.58 -16.47 -5.33
CA TRP A 579 -4.69 -16.01 -6.39
C TRP A 579 -3.51 -16.95 -6.52
N SER A 580 -3.31 -17.52 -7.72
CA SER A 580 -2.21 -18.44 -8.03
C SER A 580 -1.15 -17.73 -8.87
N PRO A 581 -0.08 -17.17 -8.27
CA PRO A 581 0.94 -16.42 -9.00
C PRO A 581 1.84 -17.32 -9.86
N GLY A 582 1.91 -18.62 -9.54
CA GLY A 582 2.79 -19.56 -10.21
C GLY A 582 4.27 -19.41 -9.81
N VAL A 583 5.14 -20.16 -10.49
CA VAL A 583 6.61 -20.08 -10.34
C VAL A 583 7.16 -19.16 -11.41
N GLU A 584 7.96 -18.17 -11.03
CA GLU A 584 8.61 -17.25 -11.95
C GLU A 584 10.11 -17.59 -12.08
N ILE A 585 10.62 -17.66 -13.31
CA ILE A 585 12.04 -17.92 -13.61
C ILE A 585 12.60 -16.73 -14.38
N GLY A 586 13.67 -16.14 -13.85
CA GLY A 586 14.39 -15.03 -14.45
C GLY A 586 15.80 -15.39 -14.85
N VAL A 587 16.23 -14.96 -16.05
CA VAL A 587 17.62 -15.04 -16.50
C VAL A 587 18.04 -13.67 -17.01
N GLY A 588 19.13 -13.15 -16.47
CA GLY A 588 19.69 -11.86 -16.85
C GLY A 588 21.15 -11.99 -17.27
N PHE A 589 21.57 -11.12 -18.17
CA PHE A 589 22.96 -10.95 -18.55
C PHE A 589 23.32 -9.46 -18.54
N SER A 590 24.45 -9.12 -17.91
CA SER A 590 25.00 -7.78 -17.93
C SER A 590 26.45 -7.77 -18.36
N TYR A 591 26.87 -6.69 -19.02
CA TYR A 591 28.26 -6.49 -19.43
C TYR A 591 28.71 -5.05 -19.16
N ARG A 592 29.90 -4.91 -18.57
CA ARG A 592 30.55 -3.61 -18.32
C ARG A 592 31.62 -3.38 -19.36
N PHE A 593 31.51 -2.27 -20.09
CA PHE A 593 32.44 -1.85 -21.15
C PHE A 593 33.71 -1.22 -20.58
#